data_2de59fe28162aa702b9497ef6e52fc90
#
_entry.id   2de59fe28162aa702b9497ef6e52fc90
#
_cell.length_a   1.000
_cell.length_b   1.000
_cell.length_c   1.000
_cell.angle_alpha   90.00
_cell.angle_beta   90.00
_cell.angle_gamma   90.00
#
_symmetry.space_group_name_H-M   'P 1'
#
loop_
_entity.id
_entity.type
_entity.pdbx_description
1 polymer ?
#
loop_
_entity_poly.entity_id
_entity_poly.type
_entity_poly.pdbx_seq_one_letter_code
_entity_poly.pdbx_strand_id
1 'polypeptide(L)'
;MIFRCTQRLLKGTKLPITAETPESAAALGEWYVNIVPVPFAGRSLVLYTNPTTLVCVVAPGRALHTTLPTFRNRLPALLRRLELPGEWIDAQLSDLSETIVARTNNRRVLGSMNDLATQIWFEAERYRSFEGIDLDRLEVKLADNPHGMLGTRMPRGCSRSWPGLLNYVLFRIAPPRCTRPPGSRRSGSTYA
;
A
#
# COMPACT_ATOMS: atom_id res chain seq x y z
N MET A 1 2.07 -14.96 1.60
CA MET A 1 2.17 -13.56 1.12
C MET A 1 3.05 -13.49 -0.11
N ILE A 2 2.63 -12.76 -1.15
CA ILE A 2 3.35 -12.65 -2.43
C ILE A 2 4.09 -11.32 -2.50
N PHE A 3 5.40 -11.35 -2.76
CA PHE A 3 6.23 -10.16 -2.94
C PHE A 3 6.67 -10.05 -4.40
N ARG A 4 6.06 -9.10 -5.15
CA ARG A 4 6.42 -8.79 -6.53
C ARG A 4 7.55 -7.77 -6.56
N CYS A 5 8.74 -8.25 -6.80
CA CYS A 5 9.96 -7.47 -6.72
C CYS A 5 10.36 -6.88 -8.06
N THR A 6 10.85 -5.63 -8.05
CA THR A 6 11.49 -5.03 -9.22
C THR A 6 12.76 -5.80 -9.59
N GLN A 7 13.15 -5.74 -10.86
CA GLN A 7 14.33 -6.44 -11.36
C GLN A 7 15.62 -6.06 -10.60
N ARG A 8 15.71 -4.81 -10.15
CA ARG A 8 16.83 -4.33 -9.35
C ARG A 8 16.92 -5.04 -8.00
N LEU A 9 15.78 -5.26 -7.35
CA LEU A 9 15.71 -5.95 -6.06
C LEU A 9 15.95 -7.45 -6.23
N LEU A 10 15.44 -8.06 -7.31
CA LEU A 10 15.63 -9.48 -7.59
C LEU A 10 17.09 -9.86 -7.79
N LYS A 11 17.92 -8.98 -8.38
CA LYS A 11 19.37 -9.23 -8.54
C LYS A 11 20.09 -9.42 -7.21
N GLY A 12 19.58 -8.85 -6.13
CA GLY A 12 20.15 -8.96 -4.77
C GLY A 12 19.44 -9.95 -3.86
N THR A 13 18.38 -10.62 -4.34
CA THR A 13 17.64 -11.57 -3.50
C THR A 13 18.30 -12.94 -3.51
N LYS A 14 18.30 -13.61 -2.34
CA LYS A 14 18.72 -15.00 -2.19
C LYS A 14 17.53 -15.97 -2.14
N LEU A 15 16.31 -15.43 -2.26
CA LEU A 15 15.09 -16.23 -2.23
C LEU A 15 14.75 -16.76 -3.62
N PRO A 16 14.14 -17.95 -3.74
CA PRO A 16 13.70 -18.50 -5.02
C PRO A 16 12.62 -17.61 -5.63
N ILE A 17 12.70 -17.41 -6.95
CA ILE A 17 11.73 -16.62 -7.70
C ILE A 17 10.75 -17.58 -8.37
N THR A 18 9.47 -17.42 -8.05
CA THR A 18 8.38 -18.22 -8.60
C THR A 18 7.87 -17.56 -9.89
N ALA A 19 7.75 -18.35 -10.96
CA ALA A 19 7.27 -17.86 -12.26
C ALA A 19 5.76 -17.64 -12.25
N GLU A 20 5.02 -18.61 -11.72
CA GLU A 20 3.57 -18.55 -11.57
C GLU A 20 3.21 -18.31 -10.11
N THR A 21 2.41 -17.31 -9.85
CA THR A 21 1.96 -16.98 -8.50
C THR A 21 0.46 -17.19 -8.40
N PRO A 22 -0.02 -17.82 -7.33
CA PRO A 22 -1.45 -17.89 -7.07
C PRO A 22 -2.03 -16.48 -6.91
N GLU A 23 -3.28 -16.32 -7.26
CA GLU A 23 -4.02 -15.11 -6.89
C GLU A 23 -4.22 -15.10 -5.38
N SER A 24 -3.92 -13.96 -4.76
CA SER A 24 -4.19 -13.80 -3.32
C SER A 24 -5.61 -13.26 -3.13
N ALA A 25 -6.43 -13.99 -2.38
CA ALA A 25 -7.76 -13.56 -1.98
C ALA A 25 -7.71 -12.53 -0.83
N ALA A 26 -6.62 -12.48 -0.07
CA ALA A 26 -6.45 -11.55 1.05
C ALA A 26 -6.08 -10.15 0.54
N ALA A 27 -6.68 -9.11 1.15
CA ALA A 27 -6.44 -7.72 0.77
C ALA A 27 -4.96 -7.32 0.91
N LEU A 28 -4.26 -7.87 1.89
CA LEU A 28 -2.82 -7.65 2.13
C LEU A 28 -1.94 -8.81 1.62
N GLY A 29 -2.48 -9.72 0.82
CA GLY A 29 -1.76 -10.91 0.37
C GLY A 29 -0.69 -10.65 -0.69
N GLU A 30 -0.71 -9.49 -1.37
CA GLU A 30 0.23 -9.15 -2.45
C GLU A 30 0.89 -7.79 -2.18
N TRP A 31 2.21 -7.73 -2.41
CA TRP A 31 3.01 -6.53 -2.19
C TRP A 31 3.99 -6.32 -3.33
N TYR A 32 4.04 -5.10 -3.85
CA TYR A 32 5.06 -4.68 -4.80
C TYR A 32 6.25 -4.10 -4.04
N VAL A 33 7.47 -4.51 -4.41
CA VAL A 33 8.67 -4.18 -3.64
C VAL A 33 9.73 -3.57 -4.54
N ASN A 34 10.25 -2.40 -4.13
CA ASN A 34 11.29 -1.68 -4.86
C ASN A 34 12.37 -1.12 -3.91
N ILE A 35 13.58 -0.94 -4.44
CA ILE A 35 14.65 -0.21 -3.76
C ILE A 35 14.50 1.27 -4.07
N VAL A 36 14.42 2.08 -3.02
CA VAL A 36 14.37 3.53 -3.10
C VAL A 36 15.70 4.11 -2.63
N PRO A 37 16.45 4.81 -3.48
CA PRO A 37 17.62 5.58 -3.05
C PRO A 37 17.16 6.73 -2.16
N VAL A 38 17.99 7.12 -1.22
CA VAL A 38 17.78 8.30 -0.36
C VAL A 38 19.00 9.22 -0.43
N PRO A 39 18.89 10.51 -0.03
CA PRO A 39 19.98 11.49 -0.18
C PRO A 39 21.15 11.28 0.81
N PHE A 40 21.40 10.06 1.22
CA PHE A 40 22.49 9.66 2.11
C PHE A 40 23.41 8.66 1.40
N ALA A 41 24.69 8.98 1.31
CA ALA A 41 25.66 8.17 0.57
C ALA A 41 25.63 6.70 0.97
N GLY A 42 25.46 5.83 -0.01
CA GLY A 42 25.44 4.38 0.20
C GLY A 42 24.19 3.84 0.91
N ARG A 43 23.21 4.67 1.26
CA ARG A 43 21.98 4.26 1.95
C ARG A 43 20.80 4.07 0.99
N SER A 44 19.89 3.22 1.35
CA SER A 44 18.64 2.99 0.59
C SER A 44 17.56 2.48 1.55
N LEU A 45 16.33 2.67 1.13
CA LEU A 45 15.15 2.08 1.75
C LEU A 45 14.54 1.05 0.78
N VAL A 46 13.90 0.04 1.30
CA VAL A 46 13.04 -0.86 0.53
C VAL A 46 11.60 -0.46 0.80
N LEU A 47 10.90 -0.10 -0.27
CA LEU A 47 9.49 0.28 -0.26
C LEU A 47 8.64 -0.94 -0.60
N TYR A 48 7.73 -1.27 0.29
CA TYR A 48 6.67 -2.26 0.10
C TYR A 48 5.35 -1.52 -0.11
N THR A 49 4.67 -1.77 -1.21
CA THR A 49 3.39 -1.13 -1.54
C THR A 49 2.34 -2.19 -1.82
N ASN A 50 1.25 -2.17 -1.07
CA ASN A 50 0.12 -3.02 -1.36
C ASN A 50 -0.71 -2.42 -2.52
N PRO A 51 -0.99 -3.16 -3.60
CA PRO A 51 -1.69 -2.61 -4.77
C PRO A 51 -3.17 -2.35 -4.52
N THR A 52 -3.77 -2.99 -3.53
CA THR A 52 -5.20 -2.88 -3.24
C THR A 52 -5.50 -1.74 -2.28
N THR A 53 -4.75 -1.66 -1.17
CA THR A 53 -5.00 -0.69 -0.11
C THR A 53 -4.14 0.57 -0.21
N LEU A 54 -3.06 0.52 -1.01
CA LEU A 54 -2.01 1.56 -1.10
C LEU A 54 -1.25 1.80 0.21
N VAL A 55 -1.42 0.94 1.19
CA VAL A 55 -0.58 0.96 2.38
C VAL A 55 0.87 0.71 1.97
N CYS A 56 1.76 1.53 2.52
CA CYS A 56 3.19 1.48 2.23
C CYS A 56 3.99 1.22 3.51
N VAL A 57 4.85 0.21 3.47
CA VAL A 57 5.82 -0.04 4.54
C VAL A 57 7.22 0.25 4.01
N VAL A 58 8.05 0.88 4.81
CA VAL A 58 9.41 1.25 4.46
C VAL A 58 10.41 0.59 5.40
N ALA A 59 11.43 -0.06 4.85
CA ALA A 59 12.45 -0.74 5.64
C ALA A 59 13.86 -0.31 5.20
N PRO A 60 14.77 0.00 6.14
CA PRO A 60 16.17 0.28 5.84
C PRO A 60 16.86 -0.95 5.24
N GLY A 61 17.49 -0.79 4.07
CA GLY A 61 18.22 -1.88 3.43
C GLY A 61 18.17 -1.87 1.91
N ARG A 62 18.70 -2.93 1.30
CA ARG A 62 18.87 -3.06 -0.16
C ARG A 62 18.41 -4.41 -0.72
N ALA A 63 18.08 -5.37 0.14
CA ALA A 63 17.72 -6.73 -0.26
C ALA A 63 16.47 -7.19 0.45
N LEU A 64 15.63 -7.94 -0.25
CA LEU A 64 14.36 -8.44 0.29
C LEU A 64 14.58 -9.28 1.56
N HIS A 65 15.49 -10.25 1.52
CA HIS A 65 15.71 -11.18 2.62
C HIS A 65 16.18 -10.50 3.91
N THR A 66 16.87 -9.36 3.83
CA THR A 66 17.32 -8.60 5.01
C THR A 66 16.25 -7.65 5.54
N THR A 67 15.33 -7.19 4.70
CA THR A 67 14.29 -6.22 5.08
C THR A 67 12.94 -6.86 5.42
N LEU A 68 12.75 -8.14 5.08
CA LEU A 68 11.52 -8.87 5.34
C LEU A 68 11.16 -8.97 6.84
N PRO A 69 12.11 -9.22 7.77
CA PRO A 69 11.82 -9.19 9.20
C PRO A 69 11.32 -7.81 9.66
N THR A 70 11.95 -6.74 9.18
CA THR A 70 11.54 -5.36 9.46
C THR A 70 10.13 -5.09 8.94
N PHE A 71 9.83 -5.48 7.69
CA PHE A 71 8.50 -5.39 7.11
C PHE A 71 7.44 -6.08 7.99
N ARG A 72 7.70 -7.33 8.40
CA ARG A 72 6.78 -8.12 9.24
C ARG A 72 6.49 -7.47 10.59
N ASN A 73 7.48 -6.82 11.19
CA ASN A 73 7.32 -6.11 12.46
C ASN A 73 6.60 -4.77 12.29
N ARG A 74 6.89 -4.05 11.19
CA ARG A 74 6.34 -2.70 10.96
C ARG A 74 4.90 -2.72 10.46
N LEU A 75 4.54 -3.69 9.61
CA LEU A 75 3.19 -3.76 9.04
C LEU A 75 2.08 -3.77 10.10
N PRO A 76 2.09 -4.64 11.13
CA PRO A 76 1.07 -4.62 12.17
C PRO A 76 1.04 -3.29 12.94
N ALA A 77 2.20 -2.70 13.20
CA ALA A 77 2.30 -1.43 13.90
C ALA A 77 1.70 -0.28 13.07
N LEU A 78 1.99 -0.25 11.76
CA LEU A 78 1.41 0.73 10.85
C LEU A 78 -0.11 0.58 10.77
N LEU A 79 -0.64 -0.63 10.60
CA LEU A 79 -2.08 -0.87 10.51
C LEU A 79 -2.81 -0.40 11.78
N ARG A 80 -2.21 -0.58 12.97
CA ARG A 80 -2.77 -0.05 14.23
C ARG A 80 -2.73 1.48 14.29
N ARG A 81 -1.64 2.12 13.81
CA ARG A 81 -1.57 3.59 13.71
C ARG A 81 -2.60 4.17 12.75
N LEU A 82 -2.95 3.40 11.73
CA LEU A 82 -4.03 3.73 10.80
C LEU A 82 -5.42 3.41 11.37
N GLU A 83 -5.50 3.06 12.66
CA GLU A 83 -6.75 2.79 13.40
C GLU A 83 -7.62 1.67 12.80
N LEU A 84 -7.00 0.70 12.08
CA LEU A 84 -7.75 -0.43 11.54
C LEU A 84 -8.16 -1.40 12.65
N PRO A 85 -9.34 -2.07 12.53
CA PRO A 85 -9.82 -3.00 13.54
C PRO A 85 -8.84 -4.14 13.80
N GLY A 86 -8.57 -4.47 15.08
CA GLY A 86 -7.63 -5.49 15.46
C GLY A 86 -7.92 -6.86 14.87
N GLU A 87 -9.19 -7.30 14.92
CA GLU A 87 -9.64 -8.57 14.33
C GLU A 87 -9.34 -8.65 12.82
N TRP A 88 -9.53 -7.53 12.10
CA TRP A 88 -9.21 -7.47 10.68
C TRP A 88 -7.69 -7.57 10.47
N ILE A 89 -6.89 -6.87 11.28
CA ILE A 89 -5.42 -6.94 11.22
C ILE A 89 -4.97 -8.39 11.43
N ASP A 90 -5.46 -9.05 12.47
CA ASP A 90 -5.08 -10.41 12.81
C ASP A 90 -5.45 -11.40 11.69
N ALA A 91 -6.64 -11.26 11.11
CA ALA A 91 -7.08 -12.06 9.96
C ALA A 91 -6.17 -11.86 8.72
N GLN A 92 -5.71 -10.63 8.45
CA GLN A 92 -4.81 -10.37 7.31
C GLN A 92 -3.38 -10.87 7.57
N LEU A 93 -2.96 -10.91 8.84
CA LEU A 93 -1.61 -11.30 9.22
C LEU A 93 -1.43 -12.82 9.39
N SER A 94 -2.52 -13.56 9.53
CA SER A 94 -2.48 -15.04 9.64
C SER A 94 -1.77 -15.70 8.44
N ASP A 95 -1.86 -15.10 7.26
CA ASP A 95 -1.26 -15.60 6.01
C ASP A 95 0.21 -15.17 5.81
N LEU A 96 0.84 -14.52 6.80
CA LEU A 96 2.23 -14.07 6.69
C LEU A 96 3.28 -15.19 6.71
N SER A 97 2.90 -16.41 7.00
CA SER A 97 3.82 -17.55 7.20
C SER A 97 4.60 -17.90 5.93
N GLU A 98 3.93 -17.94 4.79
CA GLU A 98 4.56 -18.30 3.51
C GLU A 98 5.01 -17.05 2.72
N THR A 99 6.25 -17.09 2.22
CA THR A 99 6.83 -16.02 1.40
C THR A 99 7.05 -16.52 -0.02
N ILE A 100 6.28 -15.97 -0.96
CA ILE A 100 6.43 -16.22 -2.38
C ILE A 100 7.06 -14.98 -3.02
N VAL A 101 8.16 -15.16 -3.76
CA VAL A 101 8.83 -14.06 -4.47
C VAL A 101 8.56 -14.19 -5.96
N ALA A 102 8.09 -13.11 -6.57
CA ALA A 102 7.78 -13.07 -7.99
C ALA A 102 8.28 -11.79 -8.66
N ARG A 103 8.22 -11.76 -9.99
CA ARG A 103 8.48 -10.55 -10.77
C ARG A 103 7.26 -9.62 -10.76
N THR A 104 7.52 -8.33 -10.86
CA THR A 104 6.46 -7.33 -11.07
C THR A 104 5.77 -7.57 -12.41
N ASN A 105 4.44 -7.45 -12.42
CA ASN A 105 3.59 -7.68 -13.59
C ASN A 105 2.63 -6.52 -13.89
N ASN A 106 2.63 -5.45 -13.09
CA ASN A 106 1.71 -4.34 -13.24
C ASN A 106 2.46 -3.00 -13.35
N ARG A 107 2.49 -2.43 -14.57
CA ARG A 107 3.18 -1.16 -14.85
C ARG A 107 2.54 0.04 -14.14
N ARG A 108 1.23 0.01 -13.89
CA ARG A 108 0.54 1.09 -13.18
C ARG A 108 1.00 1.18 -11.73
N VAL A 109 1.11 0.03 -11.05
CA VAL A 109 1.64 -0.02 -9.68
C VAL A 109 3.09 0.45 -9.64
N LEU A 110 3.91 0.07 -10.61
CA LEU A 110 5.30 0.54 -10.71
C LEU A 110 5.38 2.06 -10.91
N GLY A 111 4.48 2.65 -11.69
CA GLY A 111 4.37 4.11 -11.81
C GLY A 111 4.11 4.76 -10.46
N SER A 112 3.12 4.24 -9.71
CA SER A 112 2.80 4.70 -8.37
C SER A 112 3.97 4.62 -7.42
N MET A 113 4.72 3.52 -7.48
CA MET A 113 5.90 3.35 -6.63
C MET A 113 7.01 4.35 -6.96
N ASN A 114 7.13 4.82 -8.20
CA ASN A 114 8.10 5.85 -8.56
C ASN A 114 7.73 7.20 -7.94
N ASP A 115 6.44 7.55 -7.92
CA ASP A 115 5.98 8.79 -7.28
C ASP A 115 6.16 8.71 -5.76
N LEU A 116 5.86 7.56 -5.16
CA LEU A 116 6.16 7.31 -3.74
C LEU A 116 7.66 7.40 -3.44
N ALA A 117 8.51 6.86 -4.31
CA ALA A 117 9.96 6.94 -4.15
C ALA A 117 10.45 8.40 -4.18
N THR A 118 9.87 9.23 -5.05
CA THR A 118 10.16 10.67 -5.11
C THR A 118 9.74 11.37 -3.82
N GLN A 119 8.59 11.04 -3.27
CA GLN A 119 8.13 11.60 -1.99
C GLN A 119 9.02 11.18 -0.83
N ILE A 120 9.42 9.90 -0.78
CA ILE A 120 10.36 9.38 0.21
C ILE A 120 11.68 10.16 0.15
N TRP A 121 12.19 10.42 -1.07
CA TRP A 121 13.41 11.20 -1.27
C TRP A 121 13.30 12.59 -0.62
N PHE A 122 12.27 13.37 -0.99
CA PHE A 122 12.07 14.72 -0.45
C PHE A 122 11.81 14.74 1.06
N GLU A 123 11.14 13.74 1.60
CA GLU A 123 10.99 13.66 3.05
C GLU A 123 12.30 13.32 3.74
N ALA A 124 13.10 12.42 3.16
CA ALA A 124 14.40 12.04 3.71
C ALA A 124 15.39 13.22 3.73
N GLU A 125 15.34 14.13 2.73
CA GLU A 125 16.18 15.34 2.70
C GLU A 125 15.99 16.28 3.90
N ARG A 126 14.86 16.18 4.61
CA ARG A 126 14.59 17.01 5.80
C ARG A 126 15.35 16.57 7.04
N TYR A 127 15.97 15.40 6.99
CA TYR A 127 16.70 14.83 8.11
C TYR A 127 18.21 15.04 7.92
N ARG A 128 18.93 15.16 9.04
CA ARG A 128 20.39 15.38 9.02
C ARG A 128 21.18 14.10 8.79
N SER A 129 20.58 12.93 9.10
CA SER A 129 21.20 11.63 8.92
C SER A 129 20.17 10.58 8.54
N PHE A 130 20.62 9.47 7.98
CA PHE A 130 19.77 8.34 7.63
C PHE A 130 19.08 7.72 8.85
N GLU A 131 19.80 7.60 9.96
CA GLU A 131 19.31 7.04 11.20
C GLU A 131 18.27 7.96 11.88
N GLY A 132 18.28 9.23 11.55
CA GLY A 132 17.31 10.22 12.05
C GLY A 132 15.98 10.20 11.31
N ILE A 133 15.84 9.45 10.22
CA ILE A 133 14.56 9.38 9.48
C ILE A 133 13.50 8.73 10.37
N ASP A 134 12.43 9.48 10.65
CA ASP A 134 11.24 8.96 11.31
C ASP A 134 10.40 8.14 10.32
N LEU A 135 10.66 6.83 10.27
CA LEU A 135 9.97 5.91 9.36
C LEU A 135 8.48 5.77 9.69
N ASP A 136 8.10 5.91 10.96
CA ASP A 136 6.71 5.80 11.40
C ASP A 136 5.87 6.96 10.85
N ARG A 137 6.41 8.17 10.99
CA ARG A 137 5.81 9.37 10.42
C ARG A 137 5.79 9.34 8.89
N LEU A 138 6.86 8.82 8.29
CA LEU A 138 6.96 8.69 6.84
C LEU A 138 5.87 7.76 6.28
N GLU A 139 5.68 6.58 6.88
CA GLU A 139 4.67 5.61 6.45
C GLU A 139 3.25 6.16 6.57
N VAL A 140 2.92 6.82 7.67
CA VAL A 140 1.61 7.47 7.85
C VAL A 140 1.40 8.54 6.78
N LYS A 141 2.42 9.37 6.52
CA LYS A 141 2.34 10.42 5.49
C LYS A 141 2.16 9.85 4.08
N LEU A 142 2.83 8.75 3.75
CA LEU A 142 2.66 8.07 2.45
C LEU A 142 1.25 7.50 2.32
N ALA A 143 0.68 7.02 3.43
CA ALA A 143 -0.67 6.49 3.45
C ALA A 143 -1.74 7.57 3.30
N ASP A 144 -1.52 8.77 3.84
CA ASP A 144 -2.45 9.92 3.75
C ASP A 144 -2.47 10.56 2.35
N ASN A 145 -1.50 10.25 1.50
CA ASN A 145 -1.42 10.90 0.21
C ASN A 145 -2.41 10.26 -0.78
N PRO A 146 -3.39 11.02 -1.29
CA PRO A 146 -4.33 10.51 -2.28
C PRO A 146 -3.59 10.27 -3.59
N HIS A 147 -3.06 9.08 -3.77
CA HIS A 147 -2.45 8.70 -5.04
C HIS A 147 -3.53 8.64 -6.11
N GLY A 148 -3.63 9.66 -6.95
CA GLY A 148 -4.58 9.78 -8.05
C GLY A 148 -4.49 8.67 -9.10
N MET A 149 -3.71 7.64 -8.82
CA MET A 149 -3.21 6.66 -9.76
C MET A 149 -4.07 5.42 -9.95
N LEU A 150 -4.95 5.10 -9.04
CA LEU A 150 -5.81 3.94 -9.22
C LEU A 150 -7.16 4.26 -9.82
N GLY A 151 -7.30 5.46 -10.44
CA GLY A 151 -8.50 5.80 -11.23
C GLY A 151 -9.79 5.74 -10.41
N THR A 152 -9.73 5.99 -9.11
CA THR A 152 -10.92 6.12 -8.28
C THR A 152 -11.62 7.42 -8.62
N ARG A 153 -12.41 7.42 -9.70
CA ARG A 153 -13.54 8.35 -9.78
C ARG A 153 -14.41 8.07 -8.57
N MET A 154 -14.39 9.00 -7.61
CA MET A 154 -15.40 9.02 -6.55
C MET A 154 -16.78 8.86 -7.19
N PRO A 155 -17.65 8.00 -6.65
CA PRO A 155 -19.05 8.00 -7.05
C PRO A 155 -19.59 9.42 -6.84
N ARG A 156 -20.18 10.02 -7.91
CA ARG A 156 -20.82 11.32 -7.81
C ARG A 156 -21.91 11.23 -6.76
N GLY A 157 -21.76 11.96 -5.65
CA GLY A 157 -22.73 11.99 -4.56
C GLY A 157 -22.20 11.76 -3.14
N CYS A 158 -20.94 11.41 -2.95
CA CYS A 158 -20.36 11.38 -1.61
C CYS A 158 -19.87 12.79 -1.23
N SER A 159 -20.49 13.38 -0.22
CA SER A 159 -20.10 14.68 0.31
C SER A 159 -18.69 14.70 0.88
N ARG A 160 -18.03 15.85 0.78
CA ARG A 160 -16.62 16.14 1.04
C ARG A 160 -16.13 16.04 2.52
N SER A 161 -16.76 15.26 3.36
CA SER A 161 -16.22 15.01 4.70
C SER A 161 -15.50 13.66 4.71
N TRP A 162 -14.19 13.68 4.45
CA TRP A 162 -13.32 12.53 4.63
C TRP A 162 -12.91 12.44 6.11
N PRO A 163 -13.44 11.53 6.89
CA PRO A 163 -12.83 11.18 8.17
C PRO A 163 -11.76 10.13 7.90
N GLY A 164 -10.53 10.60 7.68
CA GLY A 164 -9.33 9.78 7.73
C GLY A 164 -9.17 8.63 6.71
N LEU A 165 -7.95 8.15 6.63
CA LEU A 165 -7.48 7.03 5.81
C LEU A 165 -8.24 5.72 6.08
N LEU A 166 -8.75 5.53 7.30
CA LEU A 166 -9.53 4.38 7.72
C LEU A 166 -10.71 4.11 6.76
N ASN A 167 -11.47 5.15 6.43
CA ASN A 167 -12.62 4.99 5.53
C ASN A 167 -12.20 4.71 4.09
N TYR A 168 -11.03 5.21 3.66
CA TYR A 168 -10.50 4.89 2.33
C TYR A 168 -10.08 3.41 2.22
N VAL A 169 -9.35 2.91 3.20
CA VAL A 169 -8.93 1.49 3.23
C VAL A 169 -10.14 0.58 3.39
N LEU A 170 -11.07 0.90 4.30
CA LEU A 170 -12.30 0.15 4.49
C LEU A 170 -13.22 0.20 3.26
N PHE A 171 -13.33 1.34 2.57
CA PHE A 171 -14.07 1.48 1.32
C PHE A 171 -13.51 0.58 0.20
N ARG A 172 -12.19 0.40 0.16
CA ARG A 172 -11.54 -0.47 -0.80
C ARG A 172 -11.72 -1.96 -0.49
N ILE A 173 -11.74 -2.31 0.79
CA ILE A 173 -11.83 -3.72 1.25
C ILE A 173 -13.28 -4.19 1.29
N ALA A 174 -14.17 -3.32 1.73
CA ALA A 174 -15.62 -3.58 1.81
C ALA A 174 -16.37 -2.31 1.37
N PRO A 175 -16.57 -2.10 0.05
CA PRO A 175 -17.33 -0.96 -0.40
C PRO A 175 -18.72 -0.97 0.25
N PRO A 176 -19.17 0.14 0.86
CA PRO A 176 -20.50 0.21 1.44
C PRO A 176 -21.51 -0.18 0.35
N ARG A 177 -22.37 -1.14 0.65
CA ARG A 177 -23.53 -1.43 -0.20
C ARG A 177 -24.34 -0.14 -0.24
N CYS A 178 -24.31 0.58 -1.37
CA CYS A 178 -25.18 1.72 -1.57
C CYS A 178 -26.63 1.21 -1.49
N THR A 179 -27.20 1.28 -0.31
CA THR A 179 -28.64 1.14 -0.14
C THR A 179 -29.26 2.38 -0.74
N ARG A 180 -29.81 2.22 -1.95
CA ARG A 180 -30.64 3.26 -2.56
C ARG A 180 -31.72 3.63 -1.55
N PRO A 181 -31.90 4.93 -1.21
CA PRO A 181 -33.00 5.30 -0.34
C PRO A 181 -34.31 4.82 -0.95
N PRO A 182 -35.20 4.17 -0.19
CA PRO A 182 -36.51 3.78 -0.68
C PRO A 182 -37.31 5.06 -0.94
N GLY A 183 -37.70 5.30 -2.21
CA GLY A 183 -38.71 6.30 -2.53
C GLY A 183 -38.29 7.48 -3.42
N SER A 184 -37.79 7.25 -4.61
CA SER A 184 -37.97 8.21 -5.71
C SER A 184 -38.88 7.58 -6.76
N ARG A 185 -40.20 7.62 -6.51
CA ARG A 185 -41.19 7.42 -7.56
C ARG A 185 -41.02 8.55 -8.59
N ARG A 186 -40.67 8.20 -9.82
CA ARG A 186 -40.81 9.12 -10.94
C ARG A 186 -42.31 9.42 -11.08
N SER A 187 -42.72 10.64 -10.79
CA SER A 187 -44.00 11.18 -11.22
C SER A 187 -43.96 11.25 -12.73
N GLY A 188 -44.70 10.36 -13.38
CA GLY A 188 -44.95 10.41 -14.82
C GLY A 188 -45.79 11.66 -15.13
N SER A 189 -45.22 12.62 -15.83
CA SER A 189 -45.97 13.69 -16.45
C SER A 189 -46.51 13.15 -17.77
N THR A 190 -47.81 12.89 -17.79
CA THR A 190 -48.58 12.66 -18.99
C THR A 190 -48.92 14.02 -19.58
N TYR A 191 -48.34 14.35 -20.71
CA TYR A 191 -48.86 15.45 -21.56
C TYR A 191 -49.86 14.83 -22.55
N ALA A 192 -51.07 15.34 -22.48
CA ALA A 192 -52.12 15.23 -23.50
C ALA A 192 -51.89 16.28 -24.57
#